data_67f02a910e3237b98f17e926a8efb530
#
_entry.id   67f02a910e3237b98f17e926a8efb530
#
_cell.length_a   1.000
_cell.length_b   1.000
_cell.length_c   1.000
_cell.angle_alpha   90.00
_cell.angle_beta   90.00
_cell.angle_gamma   90.00
#
_symmetry.space_group_name_H-M   'P 1'
#
loop_
_entity.id
_entity.type
_entity.pdbx_description
1 polymer ?
#
loop_
_entity_poly.entity_id
_entity_poly.type
_entity_poly.pdbx_seq_one_letter_code
_entity_poly.pdbx_strand_id
1 'polypeptide(L)'
;MNENIFVALLIVGLLVIFGLISFFDQKRRLRKMKRRMLYYYGRDREIEYSDEVLSVIGAYTEAKDTMVDDITWNDLGLDSVFMKINHTWSFAGEDYLYYLMHIPAEGPVSCEEQEEMIRYYQTHEKERLEMQMEFARIGKNHNYSAYSYIMNSIDLSKTVPVQHYAALLLLIAAVICVIAAPAAGIGFLILCMGVNIAVYMSQRRKLDASIQALHLFLKLEEGAGKIVKKKLVCSEAYQKRLEQNYKKLKKQIGNMACLLYTSPSPRDGLLS
;
A
#
# COMPACT_ATOMS: atom_id res chain seq x y z
N MET A 1 -37.77 34.37 -3.90
CA MET A 1 -36.77 33.34 -4.23
C MET A 1 -36.87 32.30 -3.14
N ASN A 2 -37.24 31.07 -3.49
CA ASN A 2 -37.51 30.05 -2.46
C ASN A 2 -36.27 29.82 -1.61
N GLU A 3 -36.38 29.82 -0.30
CA GLU A 3 -35.25 29.60 0.64
C GLU A 3 -34.48 28.34 0.28
N ASN A 4 -35.15 27.29 -0.19
CA ASN A 4 -34.55 26.06 -0.61
C ASN A 4 -33.62 26.24 -1.84
N ILE A 5 -33.94 27.15 -2.77
CA ILE A 5 -33.13 27.45 -3.95
C ILE A 5 -31.87 28.21 -3.55
N PHE A 6 -32.00 29.16 -2.58
CA PHE A 6 -30.86 29.89 -2.07
C PHE A 6 -29.86 28.97 -1.33
N VAL A 7 -30.38 28.09 -0.46
CA VAL A 7 -29.54 27.08 0.22
C VAL A 7 -28.84 26.15 -0.75
N ALA A 8 -29.54 25.66 -1.79
CA ALA A 8 -28.96 24.82 -2.83
C ALA A 8 -27.82 25.52 -3.59
N LEU A 9 -28.02 26.79 -3.97
CA LEU A 9 -26.99 27.60 -4.63
C LEU A 9 -25.77 27.83 -3.73
N LEU A 10 -25.98 28.04 -2.44
CA LEU A 10 -24.90 28.20 -1.47
C LEU A 10 -24.07 26.92 -1.31
N ILE A 11 -24.72 25.76 -1.23
CA ILE A 11 -24.05 24.45 -1.19
C ILE A 11 -23.24 24.21 -2.45
N VAL A 12 -23.81 24.45 -3.62
CA VAL A 12 -23.08 24.31 -4.91
C VAL A 12 -21.89 25.25 -4.96
N GLY A 13 -22.05 26.50 -4.53
CA GLY A 13 -20.95 27.48 -4.43
C GLY A 13 -19.81 27.00 -3.54
N LEU A 14 -20.12 26.45 -2.37
CA LEU A 14 -19.13 25.87 -1.44
C LEU A 14 -18.42 24.66 -2.06
N LEU A 15 -19.14 23.77 -2.75
CA LEU A 15 -18.54 22.61 -3.42
C LEU A 15 -17.60 23.04 -4.55
N VAL A 16 -17.96 24.05 -5.32
CA VAL A 16 -17.09 24.62 -6.37
C VAL A 16 -15.82 25.22 -5.77
N ILE A 17 -15.97 26.04 -4.70
CA ILE A 17 -14.82 26.64 -4.00
C ILE A 17 -13.90 25.54 -3.45
N PHE A 18 -14.47 24.54 -2.79
CA PHE A 18 -13.70 23.39 -2.28
C PHE A 18 -12.96 22.65 -3.40
N GLY A 19 -13.64 22.42 -4.53
CA GLY A 19 -13.03 21.81 -5.73
C GLY A 19 -11.86 22.62 -6.27
N LEU A 20 -12.01 23.95 -6.36
CA LEU A 20 -10.95 24.85 -6.82
C LEU A 20 -9.75 24.85 -5.85
N ILE A 21 -9.99 24.94 -4.53
CA ILE A 21 -8.94 24.88 -3.53
C ILE A 21 -8.17 23.56 -3.63
N SER A 22 -8.88 22.43 -3.71
CA SER A 22 -8.28 21.09 -3.86
C SER A 22 -7.44 21.00 -5.14
N PHE A 23 -7.93 21.52 -6.25
CA PHE A 23 -7.19 21.55 -7.52
C PHE A 23 -5.90 22.37 -7.44
N PHE A 24 -5.95 23.57 -6.86
CA PHE A 24 -4.77 24.40 -6.69
C PHE A 24 -3.77 23.79 -5.72
N ASP A 25 -4.24 23.13 -4.66
CA ASP A 25 -3.38 22.45 -3.68
C ASP A 25 -2.68 21.25 -4.33
N GLN A 26 -3.40 20.44 -5.10
CA GLN A 26 -2.81 19.33 -5.86
C GLN A 26 -1.71 19.84 -6.83
N LYS A 27 -1.99 20.91 -7.55
CA LYS A 27 -1.01 21.52 -8.47
C LYS A 27 0.22 22.09 -7.74
N ARG A 28 0.02 22.64 -6.54
CA ARG A 28 1.12 23.11 -5.66
C ARG A 28 1.97 21.94 -5.17
N ARG A 29 1.36 20.85 -4.72
CA ARG A 29 2.06 19.63 -4.27
C ARG A 29 2.91 19.02 -5.37
N LEU A 30 2.36 18.87 -6.58
CA LEU A 30 3.09 18.37 -7.74
C LEU A 30 4.30 19.27 -8.08
N ARG A 31 4.15 20.61 -8.07
CA ARG A 31 5.25 21.53 -8.30
C ARG A 31 6.33 21.44 -7.22
N LYS A 32 5.96 21.33 -5.94
CA LYS A 32 6.90 21.14 -4.83
C LYS A 32 7.67 19.82 -5.00
N MET A 33 6.98 18.75 -5.34
CA MET A 33 7.59 17.43 -5.55
C MET A 33 8.59 17.48 -6.72
N LYS A 34 8.19 18.06 -7.85
CA LYS A 34 9.08 18.26 -9.00
C LYS A 34 10.35 19.04 -8.63
N ARG A 35 10.21 20.14 -7.87
CA ARG A 35 11.37 20.93 -7.39
C ARG A 35 12.28 20.11 -6.47
N ARG A 36 11.72 19.27 -5.61
CA ARG A 36 12.48 18.36 -4.75
C ARG A 36 13.30 17.37 -5.56
N MET A 37 12.70 16.76 -6.58
CA MET A 37 13.39 15.81 -7.47
C MET A 37 14.57 16.45 -8.19
N LEU A 38 14.38 17.64 -8.73
CA LEU A 38 15.44 18.40 -9.38
C LEU A 38 16.55 18.80 -8.39
N TYR A 39 16.18 19.22 -7.19
CA TYR A 39 17.14 19.66 -6.16
C TYR A 39 18.01 18.51 -5.64
N TYR A 40 17.42 17.33 -5.38
CA TYR A 40 18.13 16.20 -4.81
C TYR A 40 18.81 15.30 -5.86
N TYR A 41 18.69 15.60 -7.12
CA TYR A 41 19.39 14.82 -8.15
C TYR A 41 20.91 15.05 -8.07
N GLY A 42 21.66 13.97 -7.84
CA GLY A 42 23.12 14.03 -7.66
C GLY A 42 23.57 14.69 -6.36
N ARG A 43 22.71 14.84 -5.37
CA ARG A 43 23.02 15.37 -4.03
C ARG A 43 22.68 14.34 -2.97
N ASP A 44 23.49 14.33 -1.92
CA ASP A 44 23.21 13.48 -0.76
C ASP A 44 21.85 13.83 -0.14
N ARG A 45 21.16 12.79 0.29
CA ARG A 45 19.93 12.90 1.09
C ARG A 45 20.21 12.30 2.47
N GLU A 46 20.07 13.10 3.50
CA GLU A 46 20.06 12.61 4.86
C GLU A 46 18.67 12.01 5.14
N ILE A 47 18.60 10.70 5.15
CA ILE A 47 17.42 9.92 5.51
C ILE A 47 17.82 9.05 6.67
N GLU A 48 17.08 9.18 7.77
CA GLU A 48 17.21 8.28 8.92
C GLU A 48 15.94 7.46 9.03
N TYR A 49 16.10 6.16 9.17
CA TYR A 49 15.03 5.22 9.44
C TYR A 49 15.21 4.59 10.81
N SER A 50 14.10 4.39 11.52
CA SER A 50 14.10 3.55 12.72
C SER A 50 14.19 2.06 12.34
N ASP A 51 14.60 1.24 13.31
CA ASP A 51 14.69 -0.21 13.12
C ASP A 51 13.34 -0.82 12.70
N GLU A 52 12.22 -0.25 13.21
CA GLU A 52 10.89 -0.69 12.80
C GLU A 52 10.62 -0.42 11.31
N VAL A 53 11.08 0.72 10.78
CA VAL A 53 10.93 1.04 9.35
C VAL A 53 11.82 0.14 8.51
N LEU A 54 13.06 -0.12 8.94
CA LEU A 54 13.95 -1.03 8.24
C LEU A 54 13.40 -2.46 8.22
N SER A 55 12.80 -2.93 9.29
CA SER A 55 12.16 -4.25 9.34
C SER A 55 10.96 -4.35 8.38
N VAL A 56 10.21 -3.28 8.17
CA VAL A 56 9.13 -3.23 7.17
C VAL A 56 9.68 -3.33 5.76
N ILE A 57 10.74 -2.59 5.44
CA ILE A 57 11.42 -2.62 4.13
C ILE A 57 12.09 -3.99 3.91
N GLY A 58 12.78 -4.51 4.95
CA GLY A 58 13.52 -5.77 4.92
C GLY A 58 12.65 -7.02 4.78
N ALA A 59 11.37 -6.96 5.11
CA ALA A 59 10.47 -8.12 5.08
C ALA A 59 10.40 -8.83 3.71
N TYR A 60 10.77 -8.17 2.62
CA TYR A 60 10.87 -8.79 1.30
C TYR A 60 12.13 -9.66 1.16
N THR A 61 13.19 -9.37 1.92
CA THR A 61 14.47 -10.09 1.87
C THR A 61 14.42 -11.40 2.64
N GLU A 62 13.67 -11.46 3.74
CA GLU A 62 13.55 -12.63 4.62
C GLU A 62 13.07 -13.91 3.91
N ALA A 63 12.49 -13.77 2.73
CA ALA A 63 11.90 -14.88 1.98
C ALA A 63 12.86 -15.60 1.04
N LYS A 64 14.16 -15.30 1.04
CA LYS A 64 15.11 -15.82 0.02
C LYS A 64 16.41 -16.39 0.61
N ASP A 65 16.75 -17.60 0.19
CA ASP A 65 17.82 -18.43 0.75
C ASP A 65 19.27 -18.02 0.41
N THR A 66 19.49 -16.97 -0.38
CA THR A 66 20.84 -16.60 -0.87
C THR A 66 21.17 -15.15 -0.53
N MET A 67 21.21 -14.84 0.75
CA MET A 67 21.37 -13.48 1.23
C MET A 67 22.71 -13.30 1.95
N VAL A 68 23.17 -12.07 1.99
CA VAL A 68 24.17 -11.64 2.97
C VAL A 68 23.60 -11.91 4.35
N ASP A 69 24.31 -12.63 5.20
CA ASP A 69 23.84 -12.96 6.54
C ASP A 69 23.81 -11.71 7.44
N ASP A 70 22.99 -11.77 8.50
CA ASP A 70 22.76 -10.64 9.41
C ASP A 70 24.06 -10.18 10.10
N ILE A 71 25.01 -11.09 10.35
CA ILE A 71 26.29 -10.76 10.99
C ILE A 71 27.09 -9.87 10.04
N THR A 72 27.28 -10.33 8.80
CA THR A 72 27.98 -9.56 7.76
C THR A 72 27.29 -8.22 7.47
N TRP A 73 25.97 -8.21 7.44
CA TRP A 73 25.18 -6.99 7.27
C TRP A 73 25.46 -5.95 8.35
N ASN A 74 25.41 -6.36 9.60
CA ASN A 74 25.65 -5.50 10.76
C ASN A 74 27.12 -5.06 10.86
N ASP A 75 28.06 -5.96 10.63
CA ASP A 75 29.51 -5.66 10.69
C ASP A 75 29.93 -4.61 9.65
N LEU A 76 29.30 -4.64 8.48
CA LEU A 76 29.53 -3.66 7.41
C LEU A 76 28.68 -2.39 7.56
N GLY A 77 27.75 -2.33 8.50
CA GLY A 77 26.86 -1.20 8.72
C GLY A 77 25.98 -0.89 7.50
N LEU A 78 25.51 -1.92 6.79
CA LEU A 78 24.84 -1.79 5.51
C LEU A 78 23.50 -1.03 5.58
N ASP A 79 22.84 -0.98 6.74
CA ASP A 79 21.68 -0.11 6.94
C ASP A 79 22.02 1.37 6.77
N SER A 80 23.17 1.79 7.29
CA SER A 80 23.65 3.17 7.11
C SER A 80 23.99 3.46 5.65
N VAL A 81 24.57 2.48 4.96
CA VAL A 81 24.84 2.59 3.52
C VAL A 81 23.53 2.68 2.73
N PHE A 82 22.55 1.80 3.04
CA PHE A 82 21.23 1.85 2.42
C PHE A 82 20.57 3.22 2.60
N MET A 83 20.53 3.75 3.82
CA MET A 83 19.94 5.07 4.09
C MET A 83 20.60 6.17 3.26
N LYS A 84 21.92 6.10 3.08
CA LYS A 84 22.68 7.07 2.30
C LYS A 84 22.43 7.00 0.82
N ILE A 85 22.31 5.78 0.23
CA ILE A 85 22.10 5.60 -1.21
C ILE A 85 20.63 5.58 -1.62
N ASN A 86 19.70 5.54 -0.66
CA ASN A 86 18.26 5.45 -0.94
C ASN A 86 17.70 6.75 -1.52
N HIS A 87 17.70 6.86 -2.83
CA HIS A 87 17.07 7.94 -3.58
C HIS A 87 15.73 7.52 -4.23
N THR A 88 15.16 6.41 -3.81
CA THR A 88 13.89 5.89 -4.33
C THR A 88 12.70 6.79 -3.97
N TRP A 89 11.65 6.72 -4.80
CA TRP A 89 10.44 7.52 -4.64
C TRP A 89 9.19 6.66 -4.36
N SER A 90 9.35 5.34 -4.31
CA SER A 90 8.25 4.41 -4.05
C SER A 90 8.66 3.34 -3.04
N PHE A 91 7.68 2.76 -2.34
CA PHE A 91 7.92 1.64 -1.43
C PHE A 91 8.53 0.43 -2.15
N ALA A 92 8.00 0.10 -3.33
CA ALA A 92 8.54 -1.01 -4.12
C ALA A 92 9.99 -0.78 -4.57
N GLY A 93 10.38 0.48 -4.79
CA GLY A 93 11.77 0.84 -5.07
C GLY A 93 12.67 0.73 -3.85
N GLU A 94 12.17 1.04 -2.65
CA GLU A 94 12.90 0.85 -1.38
C GLU A 94 13.12 -0.63 -1.09
N ASP A 95 12.04 -1.42 -1.11
CA ASP A 95 12.11 -2.87 -0.87
C ASP A 95 13.07 -3.54 -1.86
N TYR A 96 13.00 -3.14 -3.13
CA TYR A 96 13.88 -3.69 -4.17
C TYR A 96 15.34 -3.26 -4.02
N LEU A 97 15.63 -2.01 -3.66
CA LEU A 97 16.99 -1.54 -3.40
C LEU A 97 17.61 -2.27 -2.21
N TYR A 98 16.85 -2.41 -1.12
CA TYR A 98 17.28 -3.15 0.07
C TYR A 98 17.57 -4.61 -0.27
N TYR A 99 16.69 -5.24 -1.05
CA TYR A 99 16.90 -6.59 -1.57
C TYR A 99 18.16 -6.71 -2.44
N LEU A 100 18.41 -5.76 -3.35
CA LEU A 100 19.62 -5.80 -4.21
C LEU A 100 20.91 -5.75 -3.38
N MET A 101 20.91 -5.04 -2.25
CA MET A 101 22.08 -5.00 -1.36
C MET A 101 22.31 -6.31 -0.60
N HIS A 102 21.30 -7.16 -0.50
CA HIS A 102 21.40 -8.47 0.15
C HIS A 102 21.79 -9.61 -0.80
N ILE A 103 21.76 -9.36 -2.13
CA ILE A 103 22.17 -10.39 -3.08
C ILE A 103 23.66 -10.23 -3.41
N PRO A 104 24.50 -11.28 -3.26
CA PRO A 104 25.85 -11.23 -3.76
C PRO A 104 25.86 -11.32 -5.30
N ALA A 105 26.34 -10.29 -5.91
CA ALA A 105 26.96 -10.19 -7.24
C ALA A 105 26.11 -10.11 -8.51
N GLU A 106 24.99 -10.73 -8.74
CA GLU A 106 24.29 -10.56 -10.02
C GLU A 106 22.79 -10.32 -9.83
N GLY A 107 22.39 -9.05 -9.90
CA GLY A 107 20.99 -8.67 -9.99
C GLY A 107 20.33 -9.17 -11.30
N PRO A 108 19.00 -9.14 -11.40
CA PRO A 108 18.25 -9.63 -12.57
C PRO A 108 18.45 -8.77 -13.84
N VAL A 109 19.27 -7.72 -13.74
CA VAL A 109 19.60 -6.79 -14.84
C VAL A 109 21.13 -6.77 -14.96
N SER A 110 21.66 -6.94 -16.16
CA SER A 110 23.10 -6.89 -16.39
C SER A 110 23.68 -5.51 -16.10
N CYS A 111 24.97 -5.45 -15.72
CA CYS A 111 25.65 -4.18 -15.47
C CYS A 111 25.62 -3.26 -16.69
N GLU A 112 25.74 -3.82 -17.90
CA GLU A 112 25.71 -3.05 -19.15
C GLU A 112 24.34 -2.38 -19.36
N GLU A 113 23.26 -3.10 -19.10
CA GLU A 113 21.90 -2.55 -19.20
C GLU A 113 21.64 -1.48 -18.14
N GLN A 114 22.17 -1.66 -16.92
CA GLN A 114 22.10 -0.63 -15.87
C GLN A 114 22.87 0.63 -16.28
N GLU A 115 24.07 0.50 -16.81
CA GLU A 115 24.86 1.63 -17.30
C GLU A 115 24.18 2.37 -18.45
N GLU A 116 23.53 1.65 -19.37
CA GLU A 116 22.75 2.24 -20.45
C GLU A 116 21.61 3.09 -19.88
N MET A 117 20.86 2.57 -18.89
CA MET A 117 19.79 3.31 -18.22
C MET A 117 20.33 4.55 -17.49
N ILE A 118 21.44 4.42 -16.78
CA ILE A 118 22.06 5.55 -16.07
C ILE A 118 22.41 6.65 -17.05
N ARG A 119 23.14 6.33 -18.14
CA ARG A 119 23.54 7.31 -19.18
C ARG A 119 22.34 7.95 -19.85
N TYR A 120 21.30 7.16 -20.14
CA TYR A 120 20.07 7.68 -20.72
C TYR A 120 19.43 8.73 -19.81
N TYR A 121 19.20 8.39 -18.55
CA TYR A 121 18.52 9.33 -17.62
C TYR A 121 19.42 10.47 -17.14
N GLN A 122 20.73 10.40 -17.27
CA GLN A 122 21.63 11.53 -17.06
C GLN A 122 21.41 12.63 -18.11
N THR A 123 21.20 12.24 -19.35
CA THR A 123 21.06 13.17 -20.49
C THR A 123 19.61 13.56 -20.78
N HIS A 124 18.63 12.75 -20.36
CA HIS A 124 17.20 12.97 -20.62
C HIS A 124 16.46 13.39 -19.35
N GLU A 125 16.70 14.62 -18.91
CA GLU A 125 16.13 15.15 -17.65
C GLU A 125 14.61 15.10 -17.62
N LYS A 126 13.94 15.40 -18.72
CA LYS A 126 12.47 15.43 -18.79
C LYS A 126 11.87 14.05 -18.57
N GLU A 127 12.39 13.03 -19.27
CA GLU A 127 11.95 11.64 -19.17
C GLU A 127 12.26 11.07 -17.78
N ARG A 128 13.45 11.35 -17.25
CA ARG A 128 13.82 11.02 -15.87
C ARG A 128 12.82 11.59 -14.87
N LEU A 129 12.51 12.87 -15.00
CA LEU A 129 11.60 13.55 -14.10
C LEU A 129 10.17 13.01 -14.18
N GLU A 130 9.69 12.68 -15.40
CA GLU A 130 8.40 12.03 -15.58
C GLU A 130 8.36 10.65 -14.94
N MET A 131 9.42 9.83 -15.09
CA MET A 131 9.56 8.53 -14.44
C MET A 131 9.54 8.67 -12.92
N GLN A 132 10.35 9.56 -12.35
CA GLN A 132 10.39 9.84 -10.91
C GLN A 132 9.03 10.28 -10.38
N MET A 133 8.29 11.07 -11.14
CA MET A 133 6.94 11.52 -10.77
C MET A 133 5.94 10.36 -10.70
N GLU A 134 6.02 9.39 -11.60
CA GLU A 134 5.15 8.20 -11.53
C GLU A 134 5.51 7.33 -10.30
N PHE A 135 6.80 7.12 -10.01
CA PHE A 135 7.21 6.44 -8.78
C PHE A 135 6.75 7.18 -7.51
N ALA A 136 6.84 8.49 -7.48
CA ALA A 136 6.40 9.28 -6.34
C ALA A 136 4.88 9.30 -6.15
N ARG A 137 4.10 9.02 -7.20
CA ARG A 137 2.64 8.80 -7.09
C ARG A 137 2.30 7.48 -6.44
N ILE A 138 3.10 6.43 -6.69
CA ILE A 138 3.00 5.17 -5.97
C ILE A 138 3.25 5.44 -4.48
N GLY A 139 4.28 6.24 -4.19
CA GLY A 139 4.61 6.72 -2.85
C GLY A 139 5.34 5.71 -2.00
N LYS A 140 5.79 6.18 -0.83
CA LYS A 140 6.43 5.37 0.21
C LYS A 140 5.41 4.97 1.26
N ASN A 141 5.61 3.81 1.86
CA ASN A 141 4.83 3.31 2.98
C ASN A 141 5.75 2.59 3.95
N HIS A 142 5.79 3.07 5.19
CA HIS A 142 6.65 2.53 6.25
C HIS A 142 5.84 1.95 7.41
N ASN A 143 4.51 1.90 7.30
CA ASN A 143 3.65 1.41 8.37
C ASN A 143 3.50 -0.12 8.35
N TYR A 144 3.65 -0.73 7.19
CA TYR A 144 3.53 -2.19 7.02
C TYR A 144 4.16 -2.62 5.69
N SER A 145 4.75 -3.81 5.69
CA SER A 145 5.32 -4.42 4.48
C SER A 145 4.21 -4.88 3.54
N ALA A 146 4.26 -4.40 2.30
CA ALA A 146 3.37 -4.87 1.24
C ALA A 146 3.58 -6.37 0.97
N TYR A 147 4.82 -6.83 1.06
CA TYR A 147 5.19 -8.24 0.86
C TYR A 147 4.60 -9.15 1.95
N SER A 148 4.82 -8.85 3.22
CA SER A 148 4.28 -9.62 4.36
C SER A 148 2.75 -9.69 4.28
N TYR A 149 2.15 -8.64 3.74
CA TYR A 149 0.70 -8.59 3.54
C TYR A 149 0.21 -9.57 2.48
N ILE A 150 0.90 -9.68 1.33
CA ILE A 150 0.54 -10.65 0.29
C ILE A 150 0.63 -12.06 0.84
N MET A 151 1.73 -12.37 1.52
CA MET A 151 1.97 -13.71 2.04
C MET A 151 0.97 -14.10 3.12
N ASN A 152 0.59 -13.14 3.99
CA ASN A 152 -0.37 -13.38 5.07
C ASN A 152 -1.83 -13.24 4.63
N SER A 153 -2.14 -12.48 3.56
CA SER A 153 -3.52 -12.31 3.08
C SER A 153 -4.10 -13.56 2.42
N ILE A 154 -3.26 -14.50 2.01
CA ILE A 154 -3.70 -15.84 1.57
C ILE A 154 -4.43 -16.57 2.71
N ASP A 155 -4.19 -16.20 3.96
CA ASP A 155 -4.83 -16.79 5.16
C ASP A 155 -6.15 -16.10 5.57
N LEU A 156 -6.55 -15.02 4.89
CA LEU A 156 -7.83 -14.31 5.14
C LEU A 156 -9.07 -15.15 4.80
N SER A 157 -8.92 -16.25 4.05
CA SER A 157 -10.01 -17.21 3.77
C SER A 157 -10.49 -17.95 5.03
N LYS A 158 -9.77 -17.83 6.13
CA LYS A 158 -10.08 -18.48 7.43
C LYS A 158 -10.81 -17.56 8.42
N THR A 159 -11.41 -16.46 8.00
CA THR A 159 -12.32 -15.71 8.89
C THR A 159 -13.54 -16.57 9.17
N VAL A 160 -13.58 -17.12 10.35
CA VAL A 160 -14.60 -18.09 10.78
C VAL A 160 -15.92 -17.34 10.99
N PRO A 161 -16.94 -17.55 10.14
CA PRO A 161 -18.24 -16.86 10.30
C PRO A 161 -18.92 -17.22 11.64
N VAL A 162 -18.51 -18.33 12.27
CA VAL A 162 -19.00 -18.80 13.57
C VAL A 162 -18.91 -17.72 14.67
N GLN A 163 -17.87 -16.90 14.70
CA GLN A 163 -17.70 -15.84 15.70
C GLN A 163 -18.79 -14.76 15.58
N HIS A 164 -19.22 -14.43 14.37
CA HIS A 164 -20.28 -13.44 14.14
C HIS A 164 -21.66 -13.98 14.53
N TYR A 165 -21.93 -15.26 14.24
CA TYR A 165 -23.17 -15.90 14.66
C TYR A 165 -23.22 -16.07 16.18
N ALA A 166 -22.11 -16.42 16.82
CA ALA A 166 -22.04 -16.50 18.28
C ALA A 166 -22.27 -15.13 18.93
N ALA A 167 -21.67 -14.07 18.40
CA ALA A 167 -21.85 -12.71 18.87
C ALA A 167 -23.31 -12.22 18.71
N LEU A 168 -23.97 -12.56 17.60
CA LEU A 168 -25.38 -12.25 17.36
C LEU A 168 -26.29 -13.00 18.32
N LEU A 169 -26.07 -14.31 18.51
CA LEU A 169 -26.85 -15.12 19.45
C LEU A 169 -26.73 -14.60 20.89
N LEU A 170 -25.52 -14.20 21.28
CA LEU A 170 -25.24 -13.63 22.59
C LEU A 170 -25.98 -12.29 22.81
N LEU A 171 -26.08 -11.47 21.77
CA LEU A 171 -26.84 -10.23 21.80
C LEU A 171 -28.36 -10.48 21.94
N ILE A 172 -28.87 -11.46 21.19
CA ILE A 172 -30.30 -11.86 21.28
C ILE A 172 -30.62 -12.38 22.69
N ALA A 173 -29.76 -13.23 23.25
CA ALA A 173 -29.90 -13.73 24.62
C ALA A 173 -29.90 -12.59 25.66
N ALA A 174 -29.05 -11.58 25.45
CA ALA A 174 -29.00 -10.41 26.34
C ALA A 174 -30.32 -9.60 26.31
N VAL A 175 -30.91 -9.42 25.12
CA VAL A 175 -32.22 -8.73 24.98
C VAL A 175 -33.34 -9.53 25.68
N ILE A 176 -33.35 -10.86 25.54
CA ILE A 176 -34.33 -11.71 26.23
C ILE A 176 -34.17 -11.59 27.76
N CYS A 177 -32.91 -11.54 28.25
CA CYS A 177 -32.62 -11.37 29.68
C CYS A 177 -33.11 -10.02 30.23
N VAL A 178 -33.03 -8.93 29.46
CA VAL A 178 -33.58 -7.62 29.83
C VAL A 178 -35.10 -7.71 30.04
N ILE A 179 -35.80 -8.47 29.19
CA ILE A 179 -37.26 -8.61 29.29
C ILE A 179 -37.65 -9.43 30.53
N ALA A 180 -36.86 -10.50 30.82
CA ALA A 180 -37.15 -11.41 31.92
C ALA A 180 -36.73 -10.86 33.30
N ALA A 181 -35.63 -10.13 33.39
CA ALA A 181 -35.07 -9.60 34.63
C ALA A 181 -34.34 -8.25 34.33
N PRO A 182 -35.04 -7.11 34.34
CA PRO A 182 -34.50 -5.84 33.83
C PRO A 182 -33.20 -5.39 34.49
N ALA A 183 -33.07 -5.51 35.80
CA ALA A 183 -31.88 -5.04 36.52
C ALA A 183 -30.60 -5.85 36.16
N ALA A 184 -30.69 -7.19 36.10
CA ALA A 184 -29.60 -8.04 35.73
C ALA A 184 -29.36 -8.03 34.22
N GLY A 185 -30.43 -7.94 33.41
CA GLY A 185 -30.40 -7.94 31.96
C GLY A 185 -29.66 -6.75 31.35
N ILE A 186 -29.82 -5.53 31.97
CA ILE A 186 -29.10 -4.35 31.53
C ILE A 186 -27.56 -4.52 31.71
N GLY A 187 -27.14 -5.03 32.87
CA GLY A 187 -25.74 -5.29 33.13
C GLY A 187 -25.15 -6.32 32.10
N PHE A 188 -25.89 -7.39 31.83
CA PHE A 188 -25.51 -8.40 30.86
C PHE A 188 -25.46 -7.83 29.42
N LEU A 189 -26.40 -6.97 29.04
CA LEU A 189 -26.42 -6.30 27.74
C LEU A 189 -25.17 -5.43 27.52
N ILE A 190 -24.79 -4.64 28.55
CA ILE A 190 -23.58 -3.81 28.49
C ILE A 190 -22.34 -4.68 28.33
N LEU A 191 -22.23 -5.78 29.05
CA LEU A 191 -21.14 -6.73 28.92
C LEU A 191 -21.06 -7.32 27.49
N CYS A 192 -22.21 -7.75 26.95
CA CYS A 192 -22.30 -8.31 25.61
C CYS A 192 -21.92 -7.28 24.53
N MET A 193 -22.34 -6.01 24.69
CA MET A 193 -21.91 -4.92 23.82
C MET A 193 -20.40 -4.72 23.88
N GLY A 194 -19.79 -4.73 25.06
CA GLY A 194 -18.35 -4.62 25.25
C GLY A 194 -17.57 -5.72 24.52
N VAL A 195 -18.02 -6.97 24.68
CA VAL A 195 -17.43 -8.13 23.98
C VAL A 195 -17.57 -7.98 22.45
N ASN A 196 -18.75 -7.61 21.96
CA ASN A 196 -18.97 -7.38 20.53
C ASN A 196 -18.06 -6.27 19.97
N ILE A 197 -17.91 -5.17 20.69
CA ILE A 197 -16.99 -4.08 20.30
C ILE A 197 -15.54 -4.58 20.26
N ALA A 198 -15.11 -5.34 21.26
CA ALA A 198 -13.75 -5.89 21.32
C ALA A 198 -13.45 -6.84 20.13
N VAL A 199 -14.39 -7.74 19.83
CA VAL A 199 -14.31 -8.65 18.67
C VAL A 199 -14.27 -7.84 17.37
N TYR A 200 -15.16 -6.88 17.20
CA TYR A 200 -15.21 -6.00 16.05
C TYR A 200 -13.87 -5.24 15.86
N MET A 201 -13.34 -4.63 16.92
CA MET A 201 -12.07 -3.88 16.87
C MET A 201 -10.88 -4.77 16.50
N SER A 202 -10.85 -6.01 17.00
CA SER A 202 -9.81 -6.97 16.65
C SER A 202 -9.84 -7.37 15.17
N GLN A 203 -11.03 -7.59 14.62
CA GLN A 203 -11.18 -7.97 13.21
C GLN A 203 -10.98 -6.79 12.26
N ARG A 204 -11.44 -5.59 12.67
CA ARG A 204 -11.26 -4.37 11.89
C ARG A 204 -9.78 -4.08 11.60
N ARG A 205 -8.89 -4.27 12.58
CA ARG A 205 -7.44 -4.07 12.37
C ARG A 205 -6.89 -4.96 11.25
N LYS A 206 -7.30 -6.23 11.19
CA LYS A 206 -6.88 -7.16 10.13
C LYS A 206 -7.43 -6.75 8.77
N LEU A 207 -8.70 -6.34 8.72
CA LEU A 207 -9.35 -5.90 7.50
C LEU A 207 -8.78 -4.58 6.97
N ASP A 208 -8.58 -3.59 7.85
CA ASP A 208 -8.02 -2.28 7.49
C ASP A 208 -6.63 -2.44 6.86
N ALA A 209 -5.82 -3.31 7.41
CA ALA A 209 -4.50 -3.60 6.90
C ALA A 209 -4.56 -4.28 5.51
N SER A 210 -5.49 -5.21 5.27
CA SER A 210 -5.69 -5.83 3.94
C SER A 210 -6.17 -4.85 2.89
N ILE A 211 -7.08 -3.95 3.27
CA ILE A 211 -7.58 -2.88 2.40
C ILE A 211 -6.43 -1.93 2.04
N GLN A 212 -5.58 -1.59 2.99
CA GLN A 212 -4.45 -0.70 2.76
C GLN A 212 -3.40 -1.35 1.85
N ALA A 213 -3.10 -2.65 2.03
CA ALA A 213 -2.23 -3.38 1.12
C ALA A 213 -2.80 -3.41 -0.30
N LEU A 214 -4.08 -3.73 -0.46
CA LEU A 214 -4.73 -3.69 -1.77
C LEU A 214 -4.61 -2.29 -2.40
N HIS A 215 -4.79 -1.22 -1.60
CA HIS A 215 -4.63 0.14 -2.09
C HIS A 215 -3.21 0.44 -2.60
N LEU A 216 -2.17 -0.07 -1.92
CA LEU A 216 -0.79 0.04 -2.39
C LEU A 216 -0.57 -0.68 -3.72
N PHE A 217 -1.13 -1.90 -3.86
CA PHE A 217 -1.02 -2.64 -5.13
C PHE A 217 -1.75 -1.97 -6.28
N LEU A 218 -2.93 -1.41 -6.02
CA LEU A 218 -3.65 -0.64 -7.02
C LEU A 218 -2.86 0.60 -7.46
N LYS A 219 -2.18 1.28 -6.53
CA LYS A 219 -1.28 2.39 -6.87
C LYS A 219 -0.06 1.93 -7.68
N LEU A 220 0.50 0.77 -7.33
CA LEU A 220 1.62 0.18 -8.06
C LEU A 220 1.20 -0.19 -9.49
N GLU A 221 0.04 -0.83 -9.66
CA GLU A 221 -0.53 -1.18 -10.95
C GLU A 221 -0.80 0.07 -11.81
N GLU A 222 -1.42 1.08 -11.23
CA GLU A 222 -1.71 2.35 -11.91
C GLU A 222 -0.40 3.05 -12.36
N GLY A 223 0.61 3.11 -11.47
CA GLY A 223 1.90 3.72 -11.76
C GLY A 223 2.66 2.96 -12.85
N ALA A 224 2.75 1.63 -12.73
CA ALA A 224 3.37 0.77 -13.73
C ALA A 224 2.67 0.88 -15.10
N GLY A 225 1.34 0.89 -15.10
CA GLY A 225 0.56 1.07 -16.32
C GLY A 225 0.80 2.41 -17.03
N LYS A 226 1.01 3.49 -16.27
CA LYS A 226 1.37 4.80 -16.82
C LYS A 226 2.77 4.82 -17.42
N ILE A 227 3.75 4.17 -16.74
CA ILE A 227 5.12 4.06 -17.23
C ILE A 227 5.15 3.26 -18.56
N VAL A 228 4.47 2.12 -18.59
CA VAL A 228 4.32 1.29 -19.81
C VAL A 228 3.69 2.10 -20.94
N LYS A 229 2.58 2.77 -20.67
CA LYS A 229 1.82 3.52 -21.68
C LYS A 229 2.61 4.71 -22.25
N LYS A 230 3.39 5.38 -21.43
CA LYS A 230 4.19 6.54 -21.82
C LYS A 230 5.52 6.16 -22.44
N LYS A 231 5.91 4.88 -22.40
CA LYS A 231 7.20 4.37 -22.89
C LYS A 231 8.39 5.14 -22.28
N LEU A 232 8.36 5.33 -20.97
CA LEU A 232 9.37 6.09 -20.23
C LEU A 232 10.67 5.31 -19.96
N VAL A 233 10.98 4.29 -20.74
CA VAL A 233 12.15 3.42 -20.57
C VAL A 233 13.14 3.61 -21.72
N CYS A 234 14.42 3.44 -21.41
CA CYS A 234 15.53 3.72 -22.32
C CYS A 234 15.67 2.71 -23.46
N SER A 235 15.20 1.46 -23.28
CA SER A 235 15.38 0.41 -24.30
C SER A 235 14.07 -0.33 -24.61
N GLU A 236 13.94 -0.83 -25.86
CA GLU A 236 12.78 -1.63 -26.26
C GLU A 236 12.74 -2.99 -25.56
N ALA A 237 13.88 -3.58 -25.24
CA ALA A 237 13.96 -4.85 -24.52
C ALA A 237 13.40 -4.70 -23.11
N TYR A 238 13.78 -3.63 -22.43
CA TYR A 238 13.28 -3.31 -21.09
C TYR A 238 11.77 -2.99 -21.13
N GLN A 239 11.31 -2.26 -22.15
CA GLN A 239 9.90 -1.97 -22.35
C GLN A 239 9.06 -3.24 -22.47
N LYS A 240 9.51 -4.22 -23.27
CA LYS A 240 8.82 -5.52 -23.43
C LYS A 240 8.77 -6.30 -22.12
N ARG A 241 9.86 -6.34 -21.35
CA ARG A 241 9.88 -6.98 -20.01
C ARG A 241 8.90 -6.31 -19.06
N LEU A 242 8.89 -4.98 -19.04
CA LEU A 242 7.99 -4.20 -18.20
C LEU A 242 6.53 -4.47 -18.55
N GLU A 243 6.19 -4.51 -19.83
CA GLU A 243 4.85 -4.85 -20.32
C GLU A 243 4.40 -6.26 -19.91
N GLN A 244 5.30 -7.24 -20.03
CA GLN A 244 5.02 -8.61 -19.60
C GLN A 244 4.78 -8.71 -18.08
N ASN A 245 5.64 -8.06 -17.30
CA ASN A 245 5.51 -8.04 -15.85
C ASN A 245 4.27 -7.26 -15.40
N TYR A 246 3.95 -6.16 -16.07
CA TYR A 246 2.71 -5.41 -15.83
C TYR A 246 1.46 -6.27 -16.07
N LYS A 247 1.42 -7.05 -17.15
CA LYS A 247 0.31 -7.98 -17.41
C LYS A 247 0.17 -9.03 -16.31
N LYS A 248 1.28 -9.57 -15.81
CA LYS A 248 1.28 -10.52 -14.68
C LYS A 248 0.76 -9.86 -13.40
N LEU A 249 1.26 -8.67 -13.09
CA LEU A 249 0.83 -7.89 -11.92
C LEU A 249 -0.67 -7.61 -11.97
N LYS A 250 -1.18 -7.13 -13.11
CA LYS A 250 -2.60 -6.85 -13.29
C LYS A 250 -3.48 -8.08 -13.09
N LYS A 251 -3.05 -9.25 -13.59
CA LYS A 251 -3.75 -10.52 -13.38
C LYS A 251 -3.77 -10.91 -11.91
N GLN A 252 -2.66 -10.76 -11.20
CA GLN A 252 -2.55 -11.09 -9.77
C GLN A 252 -3.46 -10.18 -8.93
N ILE A 253 -3.43 -8.88 -9.18
CA ILE A 253 -4.30 -7.91 -8.48
C ILE A 253 -5.78 -8.21 -8.76
N GLY A 254 -6.15 -8.54 -9.99
CA GLY A 254 -7.51 -8.96 -10.35
C GLY A 254 -7.97 -10.18 -9.57
N ASN A 255 -7.09 -11.19 -9.41
CA ASN A 255 -7.38 -12.37 -8.62
C ASN A 255 -7.53 -12.04 -7.12
N MET A 256 -6.67 -11.17 -6.57
CA MET A 256 -6.76 -10.72 -5.17
C MET A 256 -8.04 -9.92 -4.90
N ALA A 257 -8.40 -9.02 -5.80
CA ALA A 257 -9.65 -8.26 -5.70
C ALA A 257 -10.87 -9.19 -5.78
N CYS A 258 -10.83 -10.20 -6.64
CA CYS A 258 -11.88 -11.22 -6.74
C CYS A 258 -12.00 -12.01 -5.43
N LEU A 259 -10.91 -12.44 -4.82
CA LEU A 259 -10.91 -13.16 -3.55
C LEU A 259 -11.47 -12.33 -2.39
N LEU A 260 -11.20 -11.02 -2.36
CA LEU A 260 -11.77 -10.10 -1.38
C LEU A 260 -13.28 -9.87 -1.61
N TYR A 261 -13.74 -9.94 -2.86
CA TYR A 261 -15.15 -9.74 -3.23
C TYR A 261 -15.97 -11.04 -3.15
N THR A 262 -15.35 -12.20 -3.34
CA THR A 262 -15.98 -13.54 -3.30
C THR A 262 -15.85 -14.22 -1.94
N SER A 263 -15.39 -13.54 -0.89
CA SER A 263 -15.62 -13.98 0.47
C SER A 263 -17.11 -14.29 0.62
N PRO A 264 -17.53 -15.53 0.97
CA PRO A 264 -18.91 -15.97 0.84
C PRO A 264 -19.83 -14.99 1.56
N SER A 265 -20.67 -14.34 0.77
CA SER A 265 -21.80 -13.56 1.29
C SER A 265 -22.66 -14.50 2.11
N PRO A 266 -23.20 -14.09 3.28
CA PRO A 266 -24.13 -14.90 4.06
C PRO A 266 -25.37 -15.36 3.30
N ARG A 267 -25.57 -14.92 2.05
CA ARG A 267 -26.68 -15.32 1.18
C ARG A 267 -26.49 -16.67 0.49
N ASP A 268 -25.24 -17.15 0.33
CA ASP A 268 -25.00 -18.40 -0.41
C ASP A 268 -25.15 -19.65 0.47
N GLY A 269 -25.25 -19.48 1.78
CA GLY A 269 -25.50 -20.58 2.73
C GLY A 269 -26.99 -20.94 2.96
N LEU A 270 -27.93 -20.25 2.33
CA LEU A 270 -29.38 -20.48 2.50
C LEU A 270 -30.05 -21.18 1.30
N LEU A 271 -29.28 -21.55 0.27
CA LEU A 271 -29.80 -22.21 -0.94
C LEU A 271 -29.18 -23.58 -1.23
N SER A 272 -28.61 -24.24 -0.24
CA SER A 272 -28.16 -25.64 -0.36
C SER A 272 -28.84 -26.51 0.67
#